data_e56457b2f30f922f6dec13680ce40064
#
_entry.id   e56457b2f30f922f6dec13680ce40064
#
_cell.length_a   1.000
_cell.length_b   1.000
_cell.length_c   1.000
_cell.angle_alpha   90.00
_cell.angle_beta   90.00
_cell.angle_gamma   90.00
#
_symmetry.space_group_name_H-M   'P 1'
#
loop_
_entity.id
_entity.type
_entity.pdbx_description
1 polymer ?
#
loop_
_entity_poly.entity_id
_entity_poly.type
_entity_poly.pdbx_seq_one_letter_code
_entity_poly.pdbx_strand_id
1 'polypeptide(L)'
;MNYINFSLDPDKFLPKKAWQGIGSSASISVDLHQFWGGGAKTDDYSPITMGMFVTSKYWWNQGQMDPNLKTWGGENVEISLRTWLCGGRIVVARDSFVAHGFRYKFPYKVNGGDILRNYVRIANVWLDDEYRALFYNASNIKVKNGKVNYSFGDISGGGGETG
;
A
#
# COMPACT_ATOMS: atom_id res chain seq x y z
N MET A 1 6.29 -4.59 -12.58
CA MET A 1 5.16 -4.01 -13.35
C MET A 1 5.42 -2.54 -13.50
N ASN A 2 5.47 -2.05 -14.71
CA ASN A 2 5.70 -0.62 -14.96
C ASN A 2 4.35 0.09 -14.98
N TYR A 3 4.28 1.26 -14.37
CA TYR A 3 3.05 2.06 -14.36
C TYR A 3 3.14 3.18 -15.38
N ILE A 4 2.10 3.33 -16.15
CA ILE A 4 1.87 4.53 -16.95
C ILE A 4 0.84 5.36 -16.20
N ASN A 5 1.30 6.46 -15.62
CA ASN A 5 0.41 7.43 -15.02
C ASN A 5 -0.11 8.37 -16.10
N PHE A 6 -1.39 8.60 -16.13
CA PHE A 6 -1.99 9.60 -17.00
C PHE A 6 -3.11 10.34 -16.28
N SER A 7 -3.29 11.61 -16.60
CA SER A 7 -4.50 12.34 -16.23
C SER A 7 -5.57 12.07 -17.29
N LEU A 8 -6.77 11.75 -16.84
CA LEU A 8 -7.91 11.62 -17.74
C LEU A 8 -8.52 12.98 -18.05
N ASP A 9 -8.87 13.20 -19.30
CA ASP A 9 -9.82 14.24 -19.66
C ASP A 9 -11.19 13.83 -19.11
N PRO A 10 -11.81 14.62 -18.22
CA PRO A 10 -13.08 14.24 -17.61
C PRO A 10 -14.23 14.10 -18.61
N ASP A 11 -14.14 14.80 -19.72
CA ASP A 11 -15.22 14.79 -20.74
C ASP A 11 -15.04 13.72 -21.79
N LYS A 12 -13.81 13.31 -22.06
CA LYS A 12 -13.47 12.40 -23.14
C LYS A 12 -12.96 11.05 -22.70
N PHE A 13 -12.66 10.87 -21.43
CA PHE A 13 -12.00 9.70 -20.86
C PHE A 13 -10.69 9.30 -21.59
N LEU A 14 -10.08 10.27 -22.26
CA LEU A 14 -8.83 10.07 -22.97
C LEU A 14 -7.65 10.58 -22.11
N PRO A 15 -6.49 9.93 -22.19
CA PRO A 15 -5.32 10.40 -21.47
C PRO A 15 -4.86 11.76 -22.00
N LYS A 16 -4.81 12.78 -21.15
CA LYS A 16 -4.26 14.11 -21.48
C LYS A 16 -2.75 14.11 -21.55
N LYS A 17 -2.11 13.39 -20.66
CA LYS A 17 -0.67 13.27 -20.55
C LYS A 17 -0.34 11.92 -19.95
N ALA A 18 0.44 11.13 -20.63
CA ALA A 18 0.97 9.89 -20.12
C ALA A 18 2.38 10.14 -19.55
N TRP A 19 2.60 9.68 -18.35
CA TRP A 19 3.93 9.59 -17.78
C TRP A 19 4.34 8.14 -17.80
N GLN A 20 5.46 7.84 -18.39
CA GLN A 20 6.08 6.55 -18.24
C GLN A 20 7.00 6.61 -17.03
N GLY A 21 6.47 6.27 -15.87
CA GLY A 21 7.28 6.02 -14.70
C GLY A 21 7.80 4.58 -14.74
N ILE A 22 9.09 4.41 -14.91
CA ILE A 22 9.70 3.10 -14.63
C ILE A 22 9.83 3.00 -13.11
N GLY A 23 8.73 2.71 -12.47
CA GLY A 23 8.70 2.37 -11.06
C GLY A 23 9.09 0.91 -10.91
N SER A 24 10.33 0.65 -10.57
CA SER A 24 10.82 -0.71 -10.44
C SER A 24 10.39 -1.38 -9.16
N SER A 25 10.23 -0.67 -8.08
CA SER A 25 9.80 -1.23 -6.79
C SER A 25 9.06 -0.20 -5.95
N ALA A 26 8.26 -0.69 -5.05
CA ALA A 26 7.71 0.09 -3.95
C ALA A 26 8.30 -0.41 -2.65
N SER A 27 8.42 0.46 -1.68
CA SER A 27 8.96 0.18 -0.36
C SER A 27 7.96 0.56 0.71
N ILE A 28 8.26 0.15 1.94
CA ILE A 28 7.42 0.39 3.10
C ILE A 28 8.30 0.98 4.21
N SER A 29 7.82 2.00 4.88
CA SER A 29 8.45 2.58 6.06
C SER A 29 8.04 1.86 7.35
N VAL A 30 8.66 2.20 8.45
CA VAL A 30 8.42 1.57 9.75
C VAL A 30 6.97 1.76 10.24
N ASP A 31 6.33 2.87 9.85
CA ASP A 31 4.92 3.15 10.10
C ASP A 31 3.96 2.49 9.08
N LEU A 32 4.49 1.53 8.32
CA LEU A 32 3.78 0.81 7.25
C LEU A 32 3.30 1.70 6.09
N HIS A 33 3.80 2.94 6.00
CA HIS A 33 3.50 3.78 4.86
C HIS A 33 4.22 3.29 3.61
N GLN A 34 3.48 3.15 2.53
CA GLN A 34 4.00 2.69 1.25
C GLN A 34 4.46 3.88 0.39
N PHE A 35 5.58 3.72 -0.29
CA PHE A 35 6.11 4.73 -1.20
C PHE A 35 6.81 4.11 -2.40
N TRP A 36 6.92 4.88 -3.48
CA TRP A 36 7.63 4.47 -4.67
C TRP A 36 9.14 4.67 -4.50
N GLY A 37 9.92 3.69 -4.91
CA GLY A 37 11.37 3.73 -4.84
C GLY A 37 11.94 2.88 -3.71
N GLY A 38 13.23 3.05 -3.42
CA GLY A 38 13.93 2.34 -2.33
C GLY A 38 14.51 0.97 -2.70
N GLY A 39 14.12 0.40 -3.83
CA GLY A 39 14.74 -0.81 -4.37
C GLY A 39 15.83 -0.50 -5.41
N ALA A 40 16.76 -1.40 -5.61
CA ALA A 40 17.73 -1.29 -6.68
C ALA A 40 17.02 -1.35 -8.04
N LYS A 41 17.46 -0.55 -9.00
CA LYS A 41 16.89 -0.54 -10.37
C LYS A 41 16.98 -1.90 -11.07
N THR A 42 17.80 -2.78 -10.56
CA THR A 42 18.06 -4.12 -11.07
C THR A 42 17.30 -5.22 -10.35
N ASP A 43 16.58 -4.89 -9.28
CA ASP A 43 15.87 -5.91 -8.51
C ASP A 43 14.67 -6.46 -9.28
N ASP A 44 14.61 -7.77 -9.36
CA ASP A 44 13.47 -8.50 -9.93
C ASP A 44 12.34 -8.67 -8.91
N TYR A 45 12.58 -8.28 -7.66
CA TYR A 45 11.65 -8.41 -6.55
C TYR A 45 11.23 -7.04 -6.01
N SER A 46 10.02 -6.98 -5.51
CA SER A 46 9.49 -5.81 -4.80
C SER A 46 9.11 -6.17 -3.37
N PRO A 47 9.51 -5.39 -2.37
CA PRO A 47 9.07 -5.60 -0.98
C PRO A 47 7.55 -5.57 -0.82
N ILE A 48 6.90 -4.75 -1.62
CA ILE A 48 5.45 -4.53 -1.54
C ILE A 48 4.83 -4.55 -2.94
N THR A 49 3.62 -5.09 -3.06
CA THR A 49 2.79 -4.88 -4.25
C THR A 49 2.02 -3.57 -4.14
N MET A 50 1.78 -2.93 -5.26
CA MET A 50 0.83 -1.81 -5.35
C MET A 50 -0.51 -2.33 -5.87
N GLY A 51 -1.53 -1.48 -5.96
CA GLY A 51 -2.90 -1.88 -6.22
C GLY A 51 -3.16 -2.75 -7.45
N MET A 52 -2.19 -2.91 -8.33
CA MET A 52 -2.29 -3.73 -9.53
C MET A 52 -1.23 -4.84 -9.52
N PHE A 53 -1.69 -6.06 -9.36
CA PHE A 53 -0.84 -7.25 -9.38
C PHE A 53 -1.58 -8.43 -10.02
N VAL A 54 -0.84 -9.43 -10.43
CA VAL A 54 -1.36 -10.71 -10.91
C VAL A 54 -0.82 -11.79 -10.01
N THR A 55 -1.66 -12.71 -9.63
CA THR A 55 -1.30 -13.87 -8.80
C THR A 55 -1.91 -15.15 -9.38
N SER A 56 -1.35 -16.30 -9.02
CA SER A 56 -1.95 -17.57 -9.38
C SER A 56 -3.23 -17.83 -8.59
N LYS A 57 -4.18 -18.53 -9.19
CA LYS A 57 -5.40 -18.98 -8.48
C LYS A 57 -5.05 -19.82 -7.25
N TYR A 58 -4.01 -20.64 -7.33
CA TYR A 58 -3.53 -21.42 -6.21
C TYR A 58 -3.15 -20.52 -5.03
N TRP A 59 -2.27 -19.53 -5.26
CA TRP A 59 -1.84 -18.61 -4.21
C TRP A 59 -2.98 -17.76 -3.65
N TRP A 60 -3.85 -17.27 -4.53
CA TRP A 60 -5.04 -16.55 -4.11
C TRP A 60 -5.93 -17.36 -3.17
N ASN A 61 -6.13 -18.62 -3.45
CA ASN A 61 -6.96 -19.51 -2.64
C ASN A 61 -6.33 -19.87 -1.28
N GLN A 62 -5.02 -19.65 -1.08
CA GLN A 62 -4.35 -19.87 0.21
C GLN A 62 -4.69 -18.79 1.23
N GLY A 63 -5.16 -17.65 0.84
CA GLY A 63 -5.41 -16.61 1.82
C GLY A 63 -6.05 -15.33 1.35
N GLN A 64 -6.49 -15.18 0.14
CA GLN A 64 -7.19 -13.99 -0.37
C GLN A 64 -6.78 -12.67 0.32
N MET A 65 -7.58 -11.63 0.25
CA MET A 65 -7.38 -10.42 1.07
C MET A 65 -8.02 -10.60 2.44
N ASP A 66 -7.47 -9.95 3.46
CA ASP A 66 -8.04 -9.98 4.81
C ASP A 66 -9.43 -9.32 4.82
N PRO A 67 -10.51 -10.09 5.06
CA PRO A 67 -11.87 -9.58 5.01
C PRO A 67 -12.20 -8.61 6.17
N ASN A 68 -11.32 -8.48 7.14
CA ASN A 68 -11.51 -7.58 8.28
C ASN A 68 -10.90 -6.19 8.09
N LEU A 69 -10.22 -5.95 6.98
CA LEU A 69 -9.81 -4.61 6.60
C LEU A 69 -11.06 -3.77 6.26
N LYS A 70 -11.04 -2.51 6.68
CA LYS A 70 -12.16 -1.59 6.53
C LYS A 70 -11.92 -0.64 5.36
N THR A 71 -12.96 -0.32 4.66
CA THR A 71 -13.12 0.72 3.65
C THR A 71 -11.98 0.81 2.63
N TRP A 72 -10.82 1.33 3.02
CA TRP A 72 -9.68 1.57 2.16
C TRP A 72 -8.37 1.65 2.96
N GLY A 73 -7.26 1.19 2.36
CA GLY A 73 -5.91 1.37 2.89
C GLY A 73 -5.39 0.16 3.68
N GLY A 74 -4.12 -0.15 3.46
CA GLY A 74 -3.40 -1.23 4.11
C GLY A 74 -3.44 -2.57 3.37
N GLU A 75 -4.34 -2.78 2.43
CA GLU A 75 -4.49 -4.03 1.68
C GLU A 75 -3.22 -4.45 0.95
N ASN A 76 -2.52 -3.49 0.35
CA ASN A 76 -1.26 -3.74 -0.34
C ASN A 76 -0.16 -4.20 0.62
N VAL A 77 -0.13 -3.61 1.80
CA VAL A 77 0.83 -3.95 2.86
C VAL A 77 0.52 -5.34 3.40
N GLU A 78 -0.74 -5.60 3.70
CA GLU A 78 -1.20 -6.88 4.23
C GLU A 78 -0.84 -8.05 3.30
N ILE A 79 -1.25 -7.96 2.04
CA ILE A 79 -0.99 -9.03 1.08
C ILE A 79 0.51 -9.21 0.79
N SER A 80 1.29 -8.13 0.89
CA SER A 80 2.73 -8.18 0.69
C SER A 80 3.44 -8.88 1.85
N LEU A 81 3.17 -8.47 3.08
CA LEU A 81 3.72 -9.12 4.27
C LEU A 81 3.34 -10.60 4.31
N ARG A 82 2.08 -10.92 4.10
CA ARG A 82 1.61 -12.30 4.03
C ARG A 82 2.34 -13.09 2.95
N THR A 83 2.51 -12.51 1.76
CA THR A 83 3.21 -13.19 0.67
C THR A 83 4.64 -13.52 1.05
N TRP A 84 5.40 -12.58 1.58
CA TRP A 84 6.78 -12.80 1.96
C TRP A 84 6.92 -13.74 3.16
N LEU A 85 6.15 -13.53 4.20
CA LEU A 85 6.24 -14.31 5.45
C LEU A 85 5.73 -15.75 5.28
N CYS A 86 4.85 -16.00 4.31
CA CYS A 86 4.38 -17.34 3.99
C CYS A 86 5.20 -18.04 2.88
N GLY A 87 6.38 -17.53 2.56
CA GLY A 87 7.32 -18.17 1.61
C GLY A 87 7.02 -17.88 0.13
N GLY A 88 6.15 -16.93 -0.16
CA GLY A 88 5.90 -16.45 -1.51
C GLY A 88 6.92 -15.39 -1.96
N ARG A 89 6.70 -14.84 -3.14
CA ARG A 89 7.55 -13.81 -3.74
C ARG A 89 6.71 -12.80 -4.50
N ILE A 90 7.12 -11.53 -4.44
CA ILE A 90 6.56 -10.45 -5.25
C ILE A 90 7.59 -10.09 -6.31
N VAL A 91 7.27 -10.37 -7.56
CA VAL A 91 8.17 -10.20 -8.70
C VAL A 91 7.75 -8.99 -9.52
N VAL A 92 8.71 -8.21 -9.96
CA VAL A 92 8.49 -7.07 -10.85
C VAL A 92 8.44 -7.56 -12.30
N ALA A 93 7.27 -7.47 -12.93
CA ALA A 93 7.11 -7.76 -14.35
C ALA A 93 7.55 -6.54 -15.18
N ARG A 94 8.81 -6.53 -15.63
CA ARG A 94 9.43 -5.37 -16.28
C ARG A 94 8.79 -5.04 -17.63
N ASP A 95 8.31 -6.05 -18.34
CA ASP A 95 7.71 -5.92 -19.67
C ASP A 95 6.19 -5.72 -19.63
N SER A 96 5.64 -5.55 -18.44
CA SER A 96 4.21 -5.34 -18.26
C SER A 96 3.92 -3.90 -17.86
N PHE A 97 2.97 -3.29 -18.55
CA PHE A 97 2.56 -1.91 -18.32
C PHE A 97 1.10 -1.88 -17.92
N VAL A 98 0.80 -1.10 -16.90
CA VAL A 98 -0.57 -0.86 -16.47
C VAL A 98 -0.82 0.62 -16.41
N ALA A 99 -1.92 1.05 -17.00
CA ALA A 99 -2.37 2.43 -16.96
C ALA A 99 -3.19 2.67 -15.69
N HIS A 100 -2.86 3.73 -14.96
CA HIS A 100 -3.59 4.13 -13.76
C HIS A 100 -4.11 5.56 -13.91
N GLY A 101 -5.44 5.72 -13.88
CA GLY A 101 -6.07 7.03 -13.86
C GLY A 101 -6.25 7.52 -12.42
N PHE A 102 -5.47 8.52 -12.03
CA PHE A 102 -5.64 9.15 -10.74
C PHE A 102 -6.91 9.99 -10.69
N ARG A 103 -7.63 9.86 -9.58
CA ARG A 103 -8.86 10.62 -9.33
C ARG A 103 -8.54 11.79 -8.40
N TYR A 104 -9.07 12.95 -8.70
CA TYR A 104 -8.98 14.13 -7.83
C TYR A 104 -9.84 14.00 -6.56
N LYS A 105 -10.89 13.16 -6.61
CA LYS A 105 -11.77 12.90 -5.47
C LYS A 105 -12.13 11.41 -5.44
N PHE A 106 -12.16 10.85 -4.26
CA PHE A 106 -12.71 9.51 -4.09
C PHE A 106 -14.22 9.53 -4.30
N PRO A 107 -14.81 8.58 -5.02
CA PRO A 107 -16.26 8.47 -5.20
C PRO A 107 -16.98 7.96 -3.94
N TYR A 108 -16.24 7.68 -2.89
CA TYR A 108 -16.71 7.22 -1.60
C TYR A 108 -15.98 7.95 -0.47
N LYS A 109 -16.60 7.95 0.71
CA LYS A 109 -16.00 8.58 1.91
C LYS A 109 -14.91 7.67 2.46
N VAL A 110 -13.69 8.19 2.54
CA VAL A 110 -12.56 7.54 3.21
C VAL A 110 -12.51 8.03 4.65
N ASN A 111 -12.48 7.10 5.60
CA ASN A 111 -12.37 7.40 7.02
C ASN A 111 -10.93 7.12 7.50
N GLY A 112 -10.24 8.15 7.95
CA GLY A 112 -8.88 8.02 8.47
C GLY A 112 -8.76 7.05 9.66
N GLY A 113 -9.81 6.94 10.48
CA GLY A 113 -9.87 5.97 11.56
C GLY A 113 -9.88 4.52 11.10
N ASP A 114 -10.53 4.26 9.98
CA ASP A 114 -10.52 2.91 9.37
C ASP A 114 -9.14 2.58 8.83
N ILE A 115 -8.46 3.54 8.21
CA ILE A 115 -7.09 3.36 7.71
C ILE A 115 -6.15 3.00 8.86
N LEU A 116 -6.15 3.78 9.93
CA LEU A 116 -5.31 3.52 11.09
C LEU A 116 -5.62 2.16 11.72
N ARG A 117 -6.90 1.81 11.83
CA ARG A 117 -7.33 0.51 12.32
C ARG A 117 -6.79 -0.64 11.46
N ASN A 118 -6.79 -0.48 10.14
CA ASN A 118 -6.25 -1.46 9.22
C ASN A 118 -4.74 -1.66 9.46
N TYR A 119 -3.97 -0.59 9.57
CA TYR A 119 -2.53 -0.68 9.85
C TYR A 119 -2.23 -1.30 11.22
N VAL A 120 -2.98 -0.93 12.25
CA VAL A 120 -2.86 -1.56 13.58
C VAL A 120 -3.16 -3.06 13.51
N ARG A 121 -4.20 -3.44 12.77
CA ARG A 121 -4.50 -4.85 12.56
C ARG A 121 -3.37 -5.58 11.85
N ILE A 122 -2.83 -5.01 10.77
CA ILE A 122 -1.70 -5.57 10.02
C ILE A 122 -0.49 -5.75 10.94
N ALA A 123 -0.14 -4.72 11.71
CA ALA A 123 0.97 -4.78 12.64
C ALA A 123 0.79 -5.88 13.70
N ASN A 124 -0.42 -6.05 14.23
CA ASN A 124 -0.70 -7.08 15.24
C ASN A 124 -0.71 -8.50 14.69
N VAL A 125 -1.01 -8.67 13.40
CA VAL A 125 -1.08 -10.00 12.78
C VAL A 125 0.27 -10.42 12.22
N TRP A 126 1.04 -9.51 11.63
CA TRP A 126 2.20 -9.84 10.82
C TRP A 126 3.53 -9.43 11.40
N LEU A 127 3.58 -8.46 12.32
CA LEU A 127 4.83 -8.02 12.93
C LEU A 127 5.04 -8.72 14.26
N ASP A 128 6.28 -9.11 14.53
CA ASP A 128 6.71 -9.54 15.86
C ASP A 128 6.69 -8.37 16.87
N ASP A 129 7.01 -8.66 18.13
CA ASP A 129 6.91 -7.68 19.21
C ASP A 129 7.85 -6.48 19.00
N GLU A 130 9.04 -6.71 18.45
CA GLU A 130 10.02 -5.66 18.21
C GLU A 130 9.57 -4.71 17.10
N TYR A 131 9.23 -5.24 15.92
CA TYR A 131 8.75 -4.42 14.80
C TYR A 131 7.40 -3.77 15.07
N ARG A 132 6.55 -4.43 15.83
CA ARG A 132 5.27 -3.85 16.25
C ARG A 132 5.46 -2.67 17.20
N ALA A 133 6.43 -2.74 18.13
CA ALA A 133 6.77 -1.62 18.98
C ALA A 133 7.33 -0.43 18.18
N LEU A 134 8.19 -0.70 17.19
CA LEU A 134 8.70 0.33 16.28
C LEU A 134 7.56 0.98 15.48
N PHE A 135 6.62 0.19 14.94
CA PHE A 135 5.44 0.70 14.25
C PHE A 135 4.61 1.63 15.14
N TYR A 136 4.31 1.21 16.37
CA TYR A 136 3.52 2.04 17.30
C TYR A 136 4.22 3.35 17.63
N ASN A 137 5.54 3.31 17.84
CA ASN A 137 6.33 4.51 18.11
C ASN A 137 6.33 5.47 16.89
N ALA A 138 6.61 4.96 15.70
CA ALA A 138 6.66 5.75 14.47
C ALA A 138 5.29 6.36 14.11
N SER A 139 4.22 5.63 14.38
CA SER A 139 2.84 6.08 14.13
C SER A 139 2.25 6.94 15.26
N ASN A 140 3.01 7.26 16.30
CA ASN A 140 2.53 7.97 17.50
C ASN A 140 1.32 7.30 18.16
N ILE A 141 1.20 5.99 18.06
CA ILE A 141 0.10 5.22 18.64
C ILE A 141 0.45 4.86 20.09
N LYS A 142 -0.37 5.31 21.03
CA LYS A 142 -0.20 4.97 22.44
C LYS A 142 -1.00 3.73 22.81
N VAL A 143 -0.31 2.74 23.34
CA VAL A 143 -0.96 1.55 23.92
C VAL A 143 -1.04 1.74 25.43
N LYS A 144 -2.27 1.77 25.97
CA LYS A 144 -2.51 1.84 27.41
C LYS A 144 -3.36 0.64 27.85
N ASN A 145 -2.84 -0.13 28.82
CA ASN A 145 -3.54 -1.34 29.33
C ASN A 145 -3.95 -2.34 28.23
N GLY A 146 -3.06 -2.58 27.26
CA GLY A 146 -3.33 -3.47 26.14
C GLY A 146 -4.38 -2.94 25.13
N LYS A 147 -4.88 -1.73 25.34
CA LYS A 147 -5.79 -1.06 24.39
C LYS A 147 -5.05 0.02 23.62
N VAL A 148 -5.23 -0.01 22.32
CA VAL A 148 -4.70 1.00 21.42
C VAL A 148 -5.57 2.26 21.53
N ASN A 149 -4.98 3.35 22.02
CA ASN A 149 -5.63 4.66 22.04
C ASN A 149 -5.27 5.40 20.76
N TYR A 150 -6.25 5.61 19.91
CA TYR A 150 -6.13 6.39 18.70
C TYR A 150 -6.21 7.88 19.04
N SER A 151 -5.08 8.57 19.16
CA SER A 151 -5.09 10.02 19.10
C SER A 151 -4.94 10.42 17.63
N PHE A 152 -6.01 10.91 17.02
CA PHE A 152 -5.96 11.49 15.70
C PHE A 152 -5.14 12.78 15.72
N GLY A 153 -3.86 12.70 15.43
CA GLY A 153 -3.16 13.85 14.86
C GLY A 153 -3.59 13.94 13.39
N ASP A 154 -3.87 15.13 12.93
CA ASP A 154 -4.31 15.43 11.57
C ASP A 154 -3.52 14.62 10.51
N ILE A 155 -4.14 13.59 9.94
CA ILE A 155 -3.68 12.97 8.69
C ILE A 155 -4.30 13.73 7.50
N SER A 156 -4.38 15.04 7.60
CA SER A 156 -4.84 15.93 6.52
C SER A 156 -3.70 16.42 5.63
N GLY A 157 -2.54 15.77 5.68
CA GLY A 157 -1.34 16.23 4.98
C GLY A 157 -0.63 15.17 4.19
N GLY A 158 -1.20 14.67 3.10
CA GLY A 158 -0.52 13.70 2.24
C GLY A 158 -1.05 13.69 0.80
N GLY A 159 -1.67 14.74 0.39
CA GLY A 159 -1.95 15.04 -1.01
C GLY A 159 -0.97 16.14 -1.42
N GLY A 160 0.21 15.80 -1.80
CA GLY A 160 1.14 16.79 -2.19
C GLY A 160 1.92 16.31 -3.36
N GLU A 161 1.83 16.97 -4.38
CA GLU A 161 2.77 17.92 -4.96
C GLU A 161 4.19 17.34 -4.93
N THR A 162 4.91 17.35 -5.95
CA THR A 162 5.20 18.30 -7.01
C THR A 162 6.09 17.67 -8.06
N GLY A 163 6.01 18.22 -9.20
CA GLY A 163 7.07 18.44 -10.14
C GLY A 163 6.84 17.79 -11.46
#